data_a589137bbc5bfd4bf85ca9dc54af8b59
#
_entry.id   a589137bbc5bfd4bf85ca9dc54af8b59
#
_cell.length_a   1.000
_cell.length_b   1.000
_cell.length_c   1.000
_cell.angle_alpha   90.00
_cell.angle_beta   90.00
_cell.angle_gamma   90.00
#
_symmetry.space_group_name_H-M   'P 1'
#
loop_
_entity.id
_entity.type
_entity.pdbx_description
1 polymer ?
#
loop_
_entity_poly.entity_id
_entity_poly.type
_entity_poly.pdbx_seq_one_letter_code
_entity_poly.pdbx_strand_id
1 'polypeptide(L)'
;MTYYRTIHFSDTDAAGVVYFAALLSICHEAYENSLQVAVIDLKTFFTNSDIAIPIIHAEIDFYQPLFCGDCIQINLTPVQLNETEFEINYQVFHESNLEKMIAKATTKHVSINPKIRKRSPLSLSIIQWLQSN
;
A
#
# COMPACT_ATOMS: atom_id res chain seq x y z
N MET A 1 -0.94 -4.83 -10.15
CA MET A 1 -1.08 -5.77 -9.03
C MET A 1 -2.44 -5.60 -8.39
N THR A 2 -3.05 -6.71 -7.97
CA THR A 2 -4.41 -6.69 -7.43
C THR A 2 -4.44 -7.45 -6.12
N TYR A 3 -5.10 -6.86 -5.12
CA TYR A 3 -5.28 -7.45 -3.81
C TYR A 3 -6.78 -7.52 -3.49
N TYR A 4 -7.26 -8.68 -3.03
CA TYR A 4 -8.65 -8.91 -2.67
C TYR A 4 -8.78 -9.03 -1.16
N ARG A 5 -9.81 -8.38 -0.61
CA ARG A 5 -10.03 -8.37 0.83
C ARG A 5 -11.50 -8.19 1.16
N THR A 6 -11.95 -8.85 2.22
CA THR A 6 -13.26 -8.59 2.82
C THR A 6 -13.10 -7.58 3.95
N ILE A 7 -14.00 -6.61 4.03
CA ILE A 7 -14.02 -5.64 5.13
C ILE A 7 -14.49 -6.36 6.40
N HIS A 8 -13.70 -6.23 7.47
CA HIS A 8 -14.00 -6.82 8.77
C HIS A 8 -14.75 -5.81 9.66
N PHE A 9 -15.46 -6.33 10.66
CA PHE A 9 -16.11 -5.48 11.67
C PHE A 9 -15.09 -4.55 12.35
N SER A 10 -13.87 -5.04 12.62
CA SER A 10 -12.80 -4.27 13.25
C SER A 10 -12.29 -3.10 12.41
N ASP A 11 -12.62 -3.06 11.12
CA ASP A 11 -12.26 -1.95 10.23
C ASP A 11 -13.24 -0.79 10.32
N THR A 12 -14.39 -0.98 10.99
CA THR A 12 -15.50 -0.03 11.02
C THR A 12 -15.48 0.83 12.29
N ASP A 13 -16.21 1.94 12.23
CA ASP A 13 -16.38 2.88 13.34
C ASP A 13 -17.84 2.89 13.85
N ALA A 14 -18.14 3.81 14.76
CA ALA A 14 -19.47 3.92 15.35
C ALA A 14 -20.57 4.27 14.33
N ALA A 15 -20.23 4.80 13.17
CA ALA A 15 -21.18 5.08 12.08
C ALA A 15 -21.48 3.84 11.23
N GLY A 16 -20.81 2.71 11.49
CA GLY A 16 -21.01 1.46 10.77
C GLY A 16 -20.30 1.38 9.43
N VAL A 17 -19.43 2.33 9.11
CA VAL A 17 -18.63 2.36 7.88
C VAL A 17 -17.16 2.19 8.20
N VAL A 18 -16.36 1.84 7.20
CA VAL A 18 -14.91 1.75 7.37
C VAL A 18 -14.37 3.08 7.89
N TYR A 19 -13.62 3.01 9.00
CA TYR A 19 -12.96 4.16 9.58
C TYR A 19 -11.93 4.71 8.59
N PHE A 20 -11.87 6.04 8.43
CA PHE A 20 -11.03 6.64 7.38
C PHE A 20 -9.56 6.21 7.46
N ALA A 21 -8.99 6.12 8.66
CA ALA A 21 -7.61 5.70 8.84
C ALA A 21 -7.41 4.20 8.55
N ALA A 22 -8.42 3.37 8.73
CA ALA A 22 -8.35 1.94 8.46
C ALA A 22 -8.18 1.64 6.97
N LEU A 23 -8.78 2.43 6.08
CA LEU A 23 -8.65 2.18 4.64
C LEU A 23 -7.23 2.39 4.14
N LEU A 24 -6.52 3.36 4.69
CA LEU A 24 -5.11 3.55 4.36
C LEU A 24 -4.25 2.38 4.84
N SER A 25 -4.55 1.83 6.02
CA SER A 25 -3.91 0.61 6.53
C SER A 25 -4.20 -0.60 5.63
N ILE A 26 -5.40 -0.71 5.09
CA ILE A 26 -5.78 -1.77 4.15
C ILE A 26 -5.01 -1.62 2.84
N CYS A 27 -4.80 -0.40 2.36
CA CYS A 27 -3.93 -0.15 1.21
C CYS A 27 -2.49 -0.62 1.50
N HIS A 28 -1.99 -0.41 2.71
CA HIS A 28 -0.68 -0.91 3.11
C HIS A 28 -0.63 -2.44 3.12
N GLU A 29 -1.71 -3.12 3.51
CA GLU A 29 -1.79 -4.58 3.38
C GLU A 29 -1.61 -5.03 1.92
N ALA A 30 -2.21 -4.30 0.98
CA ALA A 30 -2.05 -4.59 -0.45
C ALA A 30 -0.58 -4.45 -0.89
N TYR A 31 0.11 -3.44 -0.40
CA TYR A 31 1.54 -3.26 -0.60
C TYR A 31 2.34 -4.45 -0.05
N GLU A 32 2.11 -4.83 1.20
CA GLU A 32 2.77 -5.99 1.82
C GLU A 32 2.54 -7.26 1.01
N ASN A 33 1.30 -7.51 0.60
CA ASN A 33 0.95 -8.66 -0.23
C ASN A 33 1.72 -8.66 -1.55
N SER A 34 1.85 -7.51 -2.20
CA SER A 34 2.58 -7.40 -3.46
C SER A 34 4.07 -7.71 -3.30
N LEU A 35 4.66 -7.35 -2.19
CA LEU A 35 6.05 -7.71 -1.86
C LEU A 35 6.19 -9.22 -1.67
N GLN A 36 5.25 -9.86 -0.97
CA GLN A 36 5.26 -11.31 -0.77
C GLN A 36 5.12 -12.05 -2.10
N VAL A 37 4.24 -11.60 -2.99
CA VAL A 37 4.08 -12.18 -4.32
C VAL A 37 5.38 -12.08 -5.12
N ALA A 38 6.16 -11.02 -4.92
CA ALA A 38 7.48 -10.84 -5.52
C ALA A 38 8.59 -11.61 -4.78
N VAL A 39 8.21 -12.48 -3.84
CA VAL A 39 9.13 -13.31 -3.03
C VAL A 39 10.08 -12.47 -2.18
N ILE A 40 9.62 -11.32 -1.71
CA ILE A 40 10.33 -10.50 -0.74
C ILE A 40 9.86 -10.90 0.66
N ASP A 41 10.78 -11.36 1.50
CA ASP A 41 10.46 -11.76 2.86
C ASP A 41 10.15 -10.53 3.73
N LEU A 42 8.92 -10.41 4.20
CA LEU A 42 8.46 -9.25 4.96
C LEU A 42 9.20 -9.07 6.29
N LYS A 43 9.52 -10.16 6.98
CA LYS A 43 10.27 -10.06 8.24
C LYS A 43 11.62 -9.39 8.01
N THR A 44 12.37 -9.86 7.03
CA THR A 44 13.67 -9.31 6.70
C THR A 44 13.54 -7.88 6.19
N PHE A 45 12.55 -7.64 5.32
CA PHE A 45 12.33 -6.32 4.72
C PHE A 45 12.04 -5.24 5.76
N PHE A 46 11.15 -5.52 6.72
CA PHE A 46 10.75 -4.54 7.73
C PHE A 46 11.66 -4.49 8.97
N THR A 47 12.63 -5.39 9.09
CA THR A 47 13.57 -5.40 10.21
C THR A 47 15.02 -5.16 9.79
N ASN A 48 15.25 -4.84 8.52
CA ASN A 48 16.60 -4.57 8.00
C ASN A 48 17.20 -3.35 8.70
N SER A 49 18.39 -3.53 9.32
CA SER A 49 19.07 -2.45 10.04
C SER A 49 19.87 -1.50 9.14
N ASP A 50 20.11 -1.89 7.90
CA ASP A 50 20.92 -1.13 6.95
C ASP A 50 20.07 -0.31 5.98
N ILE A 51 18.85 -0.77 5.70
CA ILE A 51 17.91 -0.11 4.79
C ILE A 51 16.52 -0.11 5.44
N ALA A 52 15.90 1.06 5.50
CA ALA A 52 14.50 1.22 5.85
C ALA A 52 13.80 2.01 4.74
N ILE A 53 12.53 1.75 4.54
CA ILE A 53 11.75 2.45 3.51
C ILE A 53 10.49 3.06 4.15
N PRO A 54 10.67 4.16 4.91
CA PRO A 54 9.52 4.83 5.51
C PRO A 54 8.64 5.50 4.46
N ILE A 55 7.39 5.70 4.83
CA ILE A 55 6.43 6.49 4.07
C ILE A 55 6.60 7.94 4.48
N ILE A 56 6.83 8.82 3.51
CA ILE A 56 7.04 10.25 3.74
C ILE A 56 5.83 11.09 3.35
N HIS A 57 4.87 10.50 2.64
CA HIS A 57 3.64 11.16 2.24
C HIS A 57 2.55 10.12 2.05
N ALA A 58 1.34 10.44 2.48
CA ALA A 58 0.16 9.62 2.26
C ALA A 58 -1.04 10.53 2.03
N GLU A 59 -1.86 10.19 1.04
CA GLU A 59 -3.12 10.89 0.76
C GLU A 59 -4.17 9.88 0.33
N ILE A 60 -5.42 10.18 0.63
CA ILE A 60 -6.55 9.34 0.24
C ILE A 60 -7.79 10.19 0.03
N ASP A 61 -8.53 9.88 -1.04
CA ASP A 61 -9.83 10.46 -1.33
C ASP A 61 -10.90 9.37 -1.21
N PHE A 62 -11.98 9.68 -0.52
CA PHE A 62 -13.08 8.76 -0.27
C PHE A 62 -14.28 9.17 -1.12
N TYR A 63 -14.80 8.25 -1.92
CA TYR A 63 -15.94 8.51 -2.80
C TYR A 63 -17.21 7.80 -2.38
N GLN A 64 -17.08 6.62 -1.75
CA GLN A 64 -18.18 5.78 -1.34
C GLN A 64 -17.88 5.13 0.02
N PRO A 65 -18.90 4.90 0.86
CA PRO A 65 -18.72 4.16 2.12
C PRO A 65 -18.50 2.67 1.86
N LEU A 66 -17.79 2.02 2.78
CA LEU A 66 -17.63 0.57 2.82
C LEU A 66 -18.18 0.06 4.15
N PHE A 67 -18.76 -1.14 4.11
CA PHE A 67 -19.40 -1.76 5.25
C PHE A 67 -18.77 -3.12 5.56
N CYS A 68 -18.93 -3.59 6.78
CA CYS A 68 -18.50 -4.93 7.17
C CYS A 68 -19.10 -5.98 6.23
N GLY A 69 -18.27 -6.87 5.73
CA GLY A 69 -18.68 -7.91 4.78
C GLY A 69 -18.52 -7.53 3.31
N ASP A 70 -18.27 -6.27 2.99
CA ASP A 70 -18.00 -5.87 1.61
C ASP A 70 -16.71 -6.53 1.12
N CYS A 71 -16.77 -7.08 -0.09
CA CYS A 71 -15.60 -7.65 -0.77
C CYS A 71 -15.03 -6.60 -1.71
N ILE A 72 -13.78 -6.22 -1.48
CA ILE A 72 -13.10 -5.18 -2.24
C ILE A 72 -11.91 -5.72 -3.03
N GLN A 73 -11.59 -5.00 -4.08
CA GLN A 73 -10.41 -5.18 -4.90
C GLN A 73 -9.58 -3.89 -4.85
N ILE A 74 -8.30 -4.04 -4.56
CA ILE A 74 -7.37 -2.91 -4.59
C ILE A 74 -6.36 -3.15 -5.71
N ASN A 75 -6.35 -2.24 -6.67
CA ASN A 75 -5.33 -2.22 -7.71
C ASN A 75 -4.23 -1.27 -7.27
N LEU A 76 -3.01 -1.77 -7.16
CA LEU A 76 -1.87 -0.93 -6.83
C LEU A 76 -0.88 -0.86 -7.98
N THR A 77 -0.37 0.34 -8.21
CA THR A 77 0.58 0.64 -9.30
C THR A 77 1.78 1.35 -8.69
N PRO A 78 2.87 0.63 -8.41
CA PRO A 78 4.12 1.25 -7.97
C PRO A 78 4.81 1.96 -9.13
N VAL A 79 5.38 3.13 -8.84
CA VAL A 79 6.11 3.95 -9.82
C VAL A 79 7.40 4.44 -9.20
N GLN A 80 8.54 4.14 -9.82
CA GLN A 80 9.81 4.67 -9.36
C GLN A 80 9.90 6.17 -9.69
N LEU A 81 10.22 7.00 -8.71
CA LEU A 81 10.35 8.45 -8.89
C LEU A 81 11.79 8.86 -9.17
N ASN A 82 12.73 8.24 -8.48
CA ASN A 82 14.17 8.49 -8.64
C ASN A 82 14.97 7.31 -8.02
N GLU A 83 16.27 7.47 -7.81
CA GLU A 83 17.12 6.39 -7.29
C GLU A 83 16.77 5.96 -5.87
N THR A 84 16.12 6.83 -5.08
CA THR A 84 15.85 6.60 -3.66
C THR A 84 14.38 6.55 -3.32
N GLU A 85 13.47 6.86 -4.26
CA GLU A 85 12.06 7.04 -3.98
C GLU A 85 11.16 6.31 -4.97
N PHE A 86 10.03 5.82 -4.47
CA PHE A 86 8.92 5.37 -5.30
C PHE A 86 7.60 5.81 -4.68
N GLU A 87 6.56 5.83 -5.48
CA GLU A 87 5.19 6.00 -4.99
C GLU A 87 4.34 4.81 -5.40
N ILE A 88 3.27 4.60 -4.65
CA ILE A 88 2.26 3.61 -5.00
C ILE A 88 0.93 4.33 -5.13
N ASN A 89 0.27 4.12 -6.26
CA ASN A 89 -1.09 4.58 -6.49
C ASN A 89 -2.05 3.42 -6.27
N TYR A 90 -3.07 3.63 -5.44
CA TYR A 90 -4.08 2.63 -5.10
C TYR A 90 -5.43 3.05 -5.62
N GLN A 91 -6.16 2.11 -6.18
CA GLN A 91 -7.57 2.28 -6.58
C GLN A 91 -8.38 1.19 -5.91
N VAL A 92 -9.41 1.57 -5.18
CA VAL A 92 -10.25 0.65 -4.41
C VAL A 92 -11.62 0.55 -5.06
N PHE A 93 -12.07 -0.68 -5.30
CA PHE A 93 -13.35 -0.99 -5.92
C PHE A 93 -14.07 -2.09 -5.13
N HIS A 94 -15.41 -2.15 -5.23
CA HIS A 94 -16.13 -3.38 -4.94
C HIS A 94 -15.79 -4.42 -5.99
N GLU A 95 -15.61 -5.67 -5.62
CA GLU A 95 -15.42 -6.76 -6.59
C GLU A 95 -16.60 -6.88 -7.56
N SER A 96 -17.80 -6.54 -7.11
CA SER A 96 -19.02 -6.63 -7.92
C SER A 96 -19.24 -5.45 -8.87
N ASN A 97 -18.48 -4.36 -8.72
CA ASN A 97 -18.64 -3.16 -9.55
C ASN A 97 -17.33 -2.42 -9.74
N LEU A 98 -16.56 -2.82 -10.76
CA LEU A 98 -15.26 -2.25 -11.08
C LEU A 98 -15.35 -0.92 -11.84
N GLU A 99 -16.56 -0.46 -12.17
CA GLU A 99 -16.76 0.82 -12.84
C GLU A 99 -16.86 1.99 -11.85
N LYS A 100 -17.12 1.69 -10.56
CA LYS A 100 -17.32 2.70 -9.53
C LYS A 100 -16.21 2.65 -8.50
N MET A 101 -15.34 3.65 -8.53
CA MET A 101 -14.24 3.75 -7.58
C MET A 101 -14.76 4.12 -6.18
N ILE A 102 -14.35 3.35 -5.18
CA ILE A 102 -14.69 3.58 -3.78
C ILE A 102 -13.76 4.62 -3.15
N ALA A 103 -12.47 4.49 -3.45
CA ALA A 103 -11.45 5.40 -2.96
C ALA A 103 -10.21 5.32 -3.84
N LYS A 104 -9.39 6.36 -3.79
CA LYS A 104 -8.04 6.30 -4.34
C LYS A 104 -7.05 6.86 -3.33
N ALA A 105 -5.85 6.31 -3.31
CA ALA A 105 -4.80 6.72 -2.40
C ALA A 105 -3.45 6.76 -3.10
N THR A 106 -2.52 7.50 -2.53
CA THR A 106 -1.12 7.51 -2.94
C THR A 106 -0.24 7.51 -1.68
N THR A 107 0.79 6.68 -1.69
CA THR A 107 1.83 6.72 -0.67
C THR A 107 3.18 6.92 -1.33
N LYS A 108 4.03 7.75 -0.74
CA LYS A 108 5.41 7.96 -1.21
C LYS A 108 6.38 7.37 -0.20
N HIS A 109 7.34 6.62 -0.70
CA HIS A 109 8.30 5.84 0.06
C HIS A 109 9.71 6.27 -0.30
N VAL A 110 10.57 6.40 0.69
CA VAL A 110 11.97 6.75 0.49
C VAL A 110 12.87 5.72 1.16
N SER A 111 13.91 5.30 0.43
CA SER A 111 14.94 4.42 0.98
C SER A 111 15.96 5.24 1.76
N ILE A 112 16.23 4.84 3.00
CA ILE A 112 17.22 5.47 3.86
C ILE A 112 18.12 4.43 4.52
N ASN A 113 19.30 4.88 4.92
CA ASN A 113 20.10 4.16 5.90
C ASN A 113 19.66 4.66 7.28
N PRO A 114 19.01 3.83 8.11
CA PRO A 114 18.46 4.29 9.40
C PRO A 114 19.52 4.65 10.43
N LYS A 115 20.75 4.14 10.28
CA LYS A 115 21.85 4.43 11.22
C LYS A 115 22.38 5.85 11.08
N ILE A 116 22.55 6.31 9.84
CA ILE A 116 23.07 7.65 9.55
C ILE A 116 21.98 8.62 9.11
N ARG A 117 20.75 8.16 8.96
CA ARG A 117 19.56 8.93 8.56
C ARG A 117 19.73 9.70 7.27
N LYS A 118 20.33 9.06 6.29
CA LYS A 118 20.52 9.60 4.94
C LYS A 118 19.85 8.72 3.91
N ARG A 119 19.45 9.30 2.80
CA ARG A 119 18.90 8.57 1.66
C ARG A 119 19.92 7.56 1.16
N SER A 120 19.43 6.40 0.75
CA SER A 120 20.24 5.37 0.11
C SER A 120 19.51 4.83 -1.12
N PRO A 121 20.24 4.29 -2.11
CA PRO A 121 19.62 3.74 -3.30
C PRO A 121 18.65 2.61 -2.97
N LEU A 122 17.57 2.51 -3.75
CA LEU A 122 16.62 1.39 -3.67
C LEU A 122 17.38 0.09 -3.95
N SER A 123 17.06 -0.95 -3.18
CA SER A 123 17.68 -2.26 -3.34
C SER A 123 17.28 -2.90 -4.68
N LEU A 124 18.09 -3.84 -5.16
CA LEU A 124 17.81 -4.55 -6.40
C LEU A 124 16.45 -5.26 -6.35
N SER A 125 16.09 -5.87 -5.23
CA SER A 125 14.81 -6.55 -5.08
C SER A 125 13.62 -5.59 -5.22
N ILE A 126 13.73 -4.39 -4.68
CA ILE A 126 12.69 -3.36 -4.82
C ILE A 126 12.62 -2.84 -6.26
N ILE A 127 13.76 -2.61 -6.90
CA ILE A 127 13.79 -2.19 -8.30
C ILE A 127 13.13 -3.25 -9.20
N GLN A 128 13.42 -4.53 -8.97
CA GLN A 128 12.79 -5.63 -9.70
C GLN A 128 11.28 -5.69 -9.45
N TRP A 129 10.84 -5.50 -8.21
CA TRP A 129 9.42 -5.43 -7.88
C TRP A 129 8.74 -4.25 -8.59
N LEU A 130 9.38 -3.09 -8.62
CA LEU A 130 8.88 -1.91 -9.35
C LEU A 130 8.74 -2.17 -10.86
N GLN A 131 9.66 -2.94 -11.43
CA GLN A 131 9.67 -3.26 -12.86
C GLN A 131 8.71 -4.38 -13.25
N SER A 132 8.22 -5.17 -12.30
CA SER A 132 7.35 -6.32 -12.57
C SER A 132 5.87 -5.96 -12.73
N ASN A 133 5.54 -4.68 -12.72
CA ASN A 133 4.15 -4.19 -12.83
C ASN A 133 3.80 -3.79 -14.25
#